data_329cabb7d6d04d20be243f13977d826d
#
_entry.id   329cabb7d6d04d20be243f13977d826d
#
_cell.length_a   1.000
_cell.length_b   1.000
_cell.length_c   1.000
_cell.angle_alpha   90.00
_cell.angle_beta   90.00
_cell.angle_gamma   90.00
#
_symmetry.space_group_name_H-M   'P 1'
#
loop_
_entity.id
_entity.type
_entity.pdbx_description
1 polymer ?
#
loop_
_entity_poly.entity_id
_entity_poly.type
_entity_poly.pdbx_seq_one_letter_code
_entity_poly.pdbx_strand_id
1 'polypeptide(L)'
;MPVLIAPDAFGHALRAPLVAAAIARGLERAGVVAIDLCPVSSGGPGTAEVLLPALGGETADGFVLIEGGGTAIVEPGRWPADTGERVAGAIAAGAVVIVLAAAGEAEADADAARAVQRAGGLSGASLVVLSQLRIPAAQSEPWTQLGARVVSGATFALGALGFDERMRAAHAVVVGEARLDAATLRGGVAGEIATRARQSGVPCHAVVGENLADRFETRILDLQAIREAATLDGIEGAAQELAAYL
;
A
#
# COMPACT_ATOMS: atom_id res chain seq x y z
N MET A 1 -11.05 23.00 -1.75
CA MET A 1 -10.54 21.75 -1.16
C MET A 1 -10.07 20.87 -2.31
N PRO A 2 -8.97 20.12 -2.20
CA PRO A 2 -8.49 19.24 -3.26
C PRO A 2 -9.30 17.95 -3.39
N VAL A 3 -9.12 17.23 -4.51
CA VAL A 3 -9.42 15.80 -4.63
C VAL A 3 -8.17 15.04 -4.19
N LEU A 4 -8.32 14.15 -3.22
CA LEU A 4 -7.24 13.28 -2.77
C LEU A 4 -7.21 12.01 -3.62
N ILE A 5 -6.11 11.73 -4.32
CA ILE A 5 -5.92 10.56 -5.17
C ILE A 5 -5.03 9.56 -4.43
N ALA A 6 -5.60 8.43 -4.03
CA ALA A 6 -4.96 7.44 -3.18
C ALA A 6 -5.04 6.00 -3.73
N PRO A 7 -4.41 5.71 -4.87
CA PRO A 7 -4.40 4.37 -5.42
C PRO A 7 -3.31 3.49 -4.83
N ASP A 8 -3.55 2.18 -4.79
CA ASP A 8 -2.51 1.14 -4.75
C ASP A 8 -2.05 0.79 -6.17
N ALA A 9 -1.06 -0.06 -6.29
CA ALA A 9 -0.56 -0.57 -7.56
C ALA A 9 -1.57 -1.49 -8.24
N PHE A 10 -1.65 -1.42 -9.59
CA PHE A 10 -2.43 -2.38 -10.39
C PHE A 10 -1.50 -3.51 -10.86
N GLY A 11 -1.12 -4.37 -9.91
CA GLY A 11 -0.14 -5.41 -10.12
C GLY A 11 1.30 -4.88 -10.29
N HIS A 12 2.20 -5.72 -10.79
CA HIS A 12 3.62 -5.37 -10.89
C HIS A 12 3.93 -4.31 -11.95
N ALA A 13 3.11 -4.21 -13.00
CA ALA A 13 3.39 -3.32 -14.14
C ALA A 13 2.96 -1.87 -13.89
N LEU A 14 1.87 -1.65 -13.18
CA LEU A 14 1.32 -0.33 -12.92
C LEU A 14 1.48 0.01 -11.43
N ARG A 15 2.64 0.59 -11.09
CA ARG A 15 2.96 0.98 -9.71
C ARG A 15 2.06 2.13 -9.24
N ALA A 16 1.82 2.22 -7.95
CA ALA A 16 0.90 3.19 -7.36
C ALA A 16 1.16 4.65 -7.78
N PRO A 17 2.41 5.16 -7.86
CA PRO A 17 2.66 6.51 -8.37
C PRO A 17 2.25 6.72 -9.83
N LEU A 18 2.39 5.69 -10.70
CA LEU A 18 1.98 5.77 -12.10
C LEU A 18 0.46 5.82 -12.23
N VAL A 19 -0.24 5.01 -11.44
CA VAL A 19 -1.72 5.00 -11.37
C VAL A 19 -2.22 6.35 -10.86
N ALA A 20 -1.62 6.89 -9.79
CA ALA A 20 -1.98 8.19 -9.25
C ALA A 20 -1.81 9.31 -10.29
N ALA A 21 -0.70 9.31 -11.03
CA ALA A 21 -0.45 10.28 -12.09
C ALA A 21 -1.45 10.15 -13.25
N ALA A 22 -1.86 8.93 -13.62
CA ALA A 22 -2.86 8.71 -14.66
C ALA A 22 -4.25 9.22 -14.23
N ILE A 23 -4.67 8.93 -12.99
CA ILE A 23 -5.91 9.45 -12.43
C ILE A 23 -5.89 10.99 -12.42
N ALA A 24 -4.77 11.59 -11.97
CA ALA A 24 -4.62 13.05 -11.94
C ALA A 24 -4.78 13.67 -13.32
N ARG A 25 -4.10 13.15 -14.34
CA ARG A 25 -4.23 13.67 -15.71
C ARG A 25 -5.66 13.60 -16.25
N GLY A 26 -6.39 12.53 -15.93
CA GLY A 26 -7.79 12.40 -16.31
C GLY A 26 -8.68 13.46 -15.66
N LEU A 27 -8.50 13.68 -14.36
CA LEU A 27 -9.23 14.72 -13.61
C LEU A 27 -8.86 16.14 -14.09
N GLU A 28 -7.58 16.41 -14.35
CA GLU A 28 -7.10 17.69 -14.89
C GLU A 28 -7.69 17.99 -16.25
N ARG A 29 -7.80 17.01 -17.15
CA ARG A 29 -8.49 17.16 -18.45
C ARG A 29 -9.97 17.49 -18.31
N ALA A 30 -10.59 17.04 -17.24
CA ALA A 30 -11.97 17.38 -16.90
C ALA A 30 -12.12 18.73 -16.17
N GLY A 31 -11.00 19.45 -15.92
CA GLY A 31 -11.02 20.77 -15.28
C GLY A 31 -10.86 20.76 -13.76
N VAL A 32 -10.53 19.63 -13.13
CA VAL A 32 -10.22 19.57 -11.71
C VAL A 32 -8.82 20.14 -11.49
N VAL A 33 -8.72 21.29 -10.80
CA VAL A 33 -7.46 22.04 -10.65
C VAL A 33 -6.75 21.78 -9.31
N ALA A 34 -7.48 21.35 -8.29
CA ALA A 34 -6.90 21.11 -6.96
C ALA A 34 -6.82 19.59 -6.72
N ILE A 35 -5.62 19.05 -6.82
CA ILE A 35 -5.34 17.62 -6.70
C ILE A 35 -4.25 17.42 -5.65
N ASP A 36 -4.45 16.42 -4.79
CA ASP A 36 -3.47 15.96 -3.82
C ASP A 36 -3.14 14.49 -4.08
N LEU A 37 -1.87 14.18 -4.43
CA LEU A 37 -1.42 12.83 -4.75
C LEU A 37 -0.92 12.11 -3.50
N CYS A 38 -1.56 11.01 -3.17
CA CYS A 38 -1.22 10.15 -2.05
C CYS A 38 -1.18 8.67 -2.49
N PRO A 39 -0.29 8.27 -3.42
CA PRO A 39 -0.18 6.84 -3.72
C PRO A 39 0.06 6.05 -2.45
N VAL A 40 -0.55 4.88 -2.35
CA VAL A 40 -0.56 4.05 -1.14
C VAL A 40 0.01 2.66 -1.46
N SER A 41 0.27 1.88 -0.43
CA SER A 41 0.66 0.47 -0.55
C SER A 41 -0.12 -0.38 0.45
N SER A 42 -0.47 -1.58 0.03
CA SER A 42 -1.03 -2.63 0.89
C SER A 42 0.01 -3.28 1.82
N GLY A 43 1.28 -2.92 1.72
CA GLY A 43 2.37 -3.52 2.49
C GLY A 43 3.14 -4.62 1.75
N GLY A 44 2.91 -4.76 0.45
CA GLY A 44 3.65 -5.63 -0.46
C GLY A 44 4.78 -4.91 -1.21
N PRO A 45 5.26 -5.49 -2.33
CA PRO A 45 6.24 -4.87 -3.20
C PRO A 45 5.81 -3.47 -3.67
N GLY A 46 6.73 -2.50 -3.65
CA GLY A 46 6.45 -1.09 -3.95
C GLY A 46 6.18 -0.22 -2.71
N THR A 47 6.16 -0.82 -1.52
CA THR A 47 5.98 -0.09 -0.25
C THR A 47 7.06 0.97 -0.03
N ALA A 48 8.32 0.62 -0.29
CA ALA A 48 9.44 1.55 -0.12
C ALA A 48 9.33 2.74 -1.09
N GLU A 49 8.95 2.51 -2.35
CA GLU A 49 8.73 3.57 -3.35
C GLU A 49 7.66 4.58 -2.92
N VAL A 50 6.59 4.07 -2.31
CA VAL A 50 5.47 4.89 -1.84
C VAL A 50 5.83 5.69 -0.59
N LEU A 51 6.56 5.09 0.35
CA LEU A 51 6.84 5.68 1.65
C LEU A 51 8.07 6.61 1.63
N LEU A 52 9.07 6.33 0.80
CA LEU A 52 10.32 7.09 0.75
C LEU A 52 10.13 8.61 0.55
N PRO A 53 9.26 9.09 -0.37
CA PRO A 53 9.06 10.53 -0.54
C PRO A 53 8.48 11.24 0.69
N ALA A 54 7.70 10.52 1.51
CA ALA A 54 7.07 11.08 2.71
C ALA A 54 7.96 10.98 3.95
N LEU A 55 8.75 9.91 4.07
CA LEU A 55 9.57 9.63 5.25
C LEU A 55 11.00 10.13 5.11
N GLY A 56 11.45 10.44 3.90
CA GLY A 56 12.86 10.71 3.61
C GLY A 56 13.73 9.47 3.76
N GLY A 57 14.97 9.54 3.33
CA GLY A 57 15.93 8.47 3.50
C GLY A 57 16.74 8.16 2.24
N GLU A 58 17.52 7.09 2.31
CA GLU A 58 18.42 6.67 1.25
C GLU A 58 18.16 5.22 0.84
N THR A 59 18.18 4.97 -0.46
CA THR A 59 18.09 3.61 -1.00
C THR A 59 19.46 2.95 -0.94
N ALA A 60 19.51 1.78 -0.32
CA ALA A 60 20.66 0.89 -0.32
C ALA A 60 20.31 -0.41 -1.07
N ASP A 61 21.23 -1.37 -1.09
CA ASP A 61 21.05 -2.62 -1.83
C ASP A 61 19.92 -3.48 -1.22
N GLY A 62 18.73 -3.33 -1.77
CA GLY A 62 17.53 -4.09 -1.40
C GLY A 62 16.76 -3.59 -0.18
N PHE A 63 17.11 -2.42 0.38
CA PHE A 63 16.34 -1.76 1.44
C PHE A 63 16.42 -0.23 1.32
N VAL A 64 15.56 0.46 2.05
CA VAL A 64 15.60 1.91 2.22
C VAL A 64 15.85 2.21 3.69
N LEU A 65 16.91 2.97 3.98
CA LEU A 65 17.17 3.47 5.31
C LEU A 65 16.47 4.81 5.48
N ILE A 66 15.52 4.88 6.39
CA ILE A 66 14.72 6.09 6.65
C ILE A 66 15.59 7.14 7.34
N GLU A 67 15.31 8.41 7.06
CA GLU A 67 16.03 9.53 7.63
C GLU A 67 16.11 9.44 9.17
N GLY A 68 17.31 9.65 9.71
CA GLY A 68 17.61 9.37 11.12
C GLY A 68 18.23 8.00 11.41
N GLY A 69 18.28 7.09 10.43
CA GLY A 69 19.13 5.89 10.42
C GLY A 69 18.67 4.70 11.26
N GLY A 70 17.63 4.87 12.10
CA GLY A 70 17.20 3.80 13.01
C GLY A 70 16.18 2.81 12.43
N THR A 71 15.59 3.11 11.29
CA THR A 71 14.53 2.29 10.67
C THR A 71 14.88 1.99 9.24
N ALA A 72 14.72 0.73 8.81
CA ALA A 72 14.82 0.34 7.42
C ALA A 72 13.53 -0.27 6.91
N ILE A 73 13.14 0.06 5.67
CA ILE A 73 12.08 -0.62 4.94
C ILE A 73 12.75 -1.63 4.02
N VAL A 74 12.43 -2.90 4.21
CA VAL A 74 12.96 -4.02 3.41
C VAL A 74 11.81 -4.58 2.56
N GLU A 75 12.03 -4.65 1.25
CA GLU A 75 11.12 -5.35 0.35
C GLU A 75 11.58 -6.79 0.13
N PRO A 76 10.64 -7.74 -0.09
CA PRO A 76 11.02 -9.10 -0.38
C PRO A 76 11.90 -9.15 -1.63
N GLY A 77 12.92 -9.99 -1.59
CA GLY A 77 13.74 -10.27 -2.75
C GLY A 77 13.00 -11.12 -3.79
N ARG A 78 13.63 -11.30 -4.94
CA ARG A 78 13.14 -12.24 -5.96
C ARG A 78 13.05 -13.67 -5.42
N TRP A 79 13.98 -14.01 -4.52
CA TRP A 79 14.04 -15.29 -3.84
C TRP A 79 13.94 -15.07 -2.33
N PRO A 80 13.36 -16.01 -1.57
CA PRO A 80 13.28 -15.89 -0.11
C PRO A 80 14.64 -15.66 0.57
N ALA A 81 15.73 -16.24 0.02
CA ALA A 81 17.10 -16.04 0.53
C ALA A 81 17.52 -14.56 0.49
N ASP A 82 17.18 -13.84 -0.56
CA ASP A 82 17.52 -12.42 -0.73
C ASP A 82 16.93 -11.57 0.41
N THR A 83 15.74 -11.94 0.91
CA THR A 83 15.09 -11.23 2.04
C THR A 83 15.95 -11.32 3.30
N GLY A 84 16.53 -12.48 3.59
CA GLY A 84 17.44 -12.65 4.73
C GLY A 84 18.69 -11.78 4.62
N GLU A 85 19.30 -11.73 3.44
CA GLU A 85 20.49 -10.91 3.18
C GLU A 85 20.20 -9.42 3.30
N ARG A 86 19.04 -8.97 2.79
CA ARG A 86 18.58 -7.57 2.88
C ARG A 86 18.34 -7.14 4.33
N VAL A 87 17.69 -8.00 5.12
CA VAL A 87 17.48 -7.74 6.57
C VAL A 87 18.82 -7.64 7.28
N ALA A 88 19.75 -8.57 7.02
CA ALA A 88 21.09 -8.54 7.62
C ALA A 88 21.87 -7.29 7.19
N GLY A 89 21.78 -6.89 5.91
CA GLY A 89 22.38 -5.66 5.38
C GLY A 89 21.83 -4.40 6.04
N ALA A 90 20.51 -4.32 6.23
CA ALA A 90 19.87 -3.20 6.92
C ALA A 90 20.33 -3.09 8.39
N ILE A 91 20.44 -4.20 9.09
CA ILE A 91 20.97 -4.25 10.47
C ILE A 91 22.45 -3.82 10.50
N ALA A 92 23.26 -4.29 9.56
CA ALA A 92 24.66 -3.89 9.44
C ALA A 92 24.82 -2.38 9.13
N ALA A 93 23.85 -1.79 8.43
CA ALA A 93 23.77 -0.35 8.17
C ALA A 93 23.27 0.47 9.37
N GLY A 94 22.97 -0.18 10.52
CA GLY A 94 22.59 0.46 11.77
C GLY A 94 21.09 0.52 12.05
N ALA A 95 20.25 -0.13 11.25
CA ALA A 95 18.82 -0.18 11.54
C ALA A 95 18.54 -1.03 12.79
N VAL A 96 17.77 -0.47 13.70
CA VAL A 96 17.29 -1.13 14.93
C VAL A 96 15.80 -1.50 14.82
N VAL A 97 15.10 -0.99 13.80
CA VAL A 97 13.74 -1.35 13.42
C VAL A 97 13.73 -1.74 11.95
N ILE A 98 13.27 -2.93 11.66
CA ILE A 98 13.07 -3.42 10.30
C ILE A 98 11.57 -3.45 10.02
N VAL A 99 11.15 -2.74 8.98
CA VAL A 99 9.81 -2.80 8.43
C VAL A 99 9.89 -3.63 7.16
N LEU A 100 9.36 -4.85 7.19
CA LEU A 100 9.42 -5.79 6.09
C LEU A 100 8.07 -5.81 5.35
N ALA A 101 8.10 -5.50 4.07
CA ALA A 101 6.97 -5.74 3.18
C ALA A 101 6.83 -7.27 2.96
N ALA A 102 5.66 -7.84 3.24
CA ALA A 102 5.43 -9.28 3.06
C ALA A 102 5.18 -9.63 1.58
N ALA A 103 5.55 -10.84 1.18
CA ALA A 103 5.24 -11.34 -0.15
C ALA A 103 3.73 -11.56 -0.35
N GLY A 104 3.00 -11.80 0.74
CA GLY A 104 1.55 -12.01 0.74
C GLY A 104 1.14 -13.45 0.45
N GLU A 105 2.10 -14.35 0.25
CA GLU A 105 1.90 -15.78 0.06
C GLU A 105 2.51 -16.55 1.24
N ALA A 106 1.71 -17.41 1.88
CA ALA A 106 2.10 -18.07 3.13
C ALA A 106 3.40 -18.88 3.02
N GLU A 107 3.64 -19.57 1.91
CA GLU A 107 4.85 -20.36 1.69
C GLU A 107 6.07 -19.46 1.47
N ALA A 108 5.95 -18.42 0.65
CA ALA A 108 7.02 -17.45 0.41
C ALA A 108 7.37 -16.68 1.69
N ASP A 109 6.39 -16.31 2.49
CA ASP A 109 6.60 -15.64 3.77
C ASP A 109 7.30 -16.57 4.79
N ALA A 110 6.93 -17.86 4.83
CA ALA A 110 7.59 -18.85 5.67
C ALA A 110 9.06 -19.08 5.25
N ASP A 111 9.33 -19.12 3.94
CA ASP A 111 10.70 -19.26 3.42
C ASP A 111 11.54 -18.02 3.72
N ALA A 112 10.96 -16.83 3.58
CA ALA A 112 11.61 -15.57 3.92
C ALA A 112 11.94 -15.50 5.42
N ALA A 113 11.01 -15.89 6.30
CA ALA A 113 11.26 -15.96 7.74
C ALA A 113 12.43 -16.90 8.08
N ARG A 114 12.47 -18.10 7.45
CA ARG A 114 13.59 -19.02 7.59
C ARG A 114 14.91 -18.45 7.07
N ALA A 115 14.86 -17.66 5.98
CA ALA A 115 16.05 -17.01 5.43
C ALA A 115 16.60 -15.94 6.38
N VAL A 116 15.74 -15.12 6.99
CA VAL A 116 16.13 -14.15 8.03
C VAL A 116 16.81 -14.85 9.19
N GLN A 117 16.26 -15.99 9.66
CA GLN A 117 16.86 -16.75 10.75
C GLN A 117 18.24 -17.29 10.37
N ARG A 118 18.42 -17.82 9.16
CA ARG A 118 19.71 -18.31 8.66
C ARG A 118 20.77 -17.23 8.49
N ALA A 119 20.34 -16.00 8.14
CA ALA A 119 21.22 -14.84 7.96
C ALA A 119 21.69 -14.20 9.29
N GLY A 120 21.42 -14.83 10.42
CA GLY A 120 21.82 -14.34 11.75
C GLY A 120 20.66 -13.79 12.59
N GLY A 121 19.44 -13.96 12.12
CA GLY A 121 18.23 -13.47 12.79
C GLY A 121 18.18 -11.95 12.86
N LEU A 122 17.60 -11.43 13.93
CA LEU A 122 17.38 -10.00 14.09
C LEU A 122 18.51 -9.27 14.85
N SER A 123 19.45 -10.00 15.47
CA SER A 123 20.59 -9.40 16.19
C SER A 123 20.22 -8.26 17.15
N GLY A 124 19.04 -8.34 17.78
CA GLY A 124 18.50 -7.33 18.69
C GLY A 124 17.63 -6.24 18.01
N ALA A 125 17.53 -6.21 16.69
CA ALA A 125 16.61 -5.33 16.00
C ALA A 125 15.14 -5.79 16.16
N SER A 126 14.21 -4.86 16.13
CA SER A 126 12.76 -5.14 16.09
C SER A 126 12.30 -5.39 14.66
N LEU A 127 11.45 -6.38 14.43
CA LEU A 127 10.86 -6.67 13.13
C LEU A 127 9.36 -6.36 13.12
N VAL A 128 8.94 -5.55 12.17
CA VAL A 128 7.53 -5.27 11.86
C VAL A 128 7.27 -5.81 10.46
N VAL A 129 6.36 -6.76 10.31
CA VAL A 129 5.99 -7.34 9.02
C VAL A 129 4.65 -6.74 8.58
N LEU A 130 4.63 -6.19 7.37
CA LEU A 130 3.46 -5.60 6.76
C LEU A 130 2.67 -6.67 6.00
N SER A 131 1.48 -7.00 6.49
CA SER A 131 0.59 -7.93 5.81
C SER A 131 -0.35 -7.19 4.85
N GLN A 132 -0.46 -7.68 3.63
CA GLN A 132 -1.33 -7.09 2.61
C GLN A 132 -2.83 -7.26 2.90
N LEU A 133 -3.19 -8.26 3.69
CA LEU A 133 -4.58 -8.53 4.12
C LEU A 133 -4.59 -8.85 5.61
N ARG A 134 -5.78 -8.90 6.19
CA ARG A 134 -5.95 -9.49 7.53
C ARG A 134 -5.70 -10.99 7.43
N ILE A 135 -4.47 -11.41 7.74
CA ILE A 135 -4.10 -12.82 7.73
C ILE A 135 -4.53 -13.54 9.01
N PRO A 136 -4.98 -14.79 8.91
CA PRO A 136 -5.20 -15.64 10.08
C PRO A 136 -3.90 -15.81 10.89
N ALA A 137 -4.02 -15.97 12.21
CA ALA A 137 -2.88 -16.15 13.10
C ALA A 137 -1.90 -17.23 12.66
N ALA A 138 -2.41 -18.35 12.11
CA ALA A 138 -1.58 -19.44 11.60
C ALA A 138 -0.66 -19.04 10.43
N GLN A 139 -1.07 -18.08 9.60
CA GLN A 139 -0.23 -17.59 8.50
C GLN A 139 0.82 -16.58 8.95
N SER A 140 0.64 -15.95 10.11
CA SER A 140 1.62 -15.06 10.71
C SER A 140 2.64 -15.78 11.58
N GLU A 141 2.43 -17.06 11.88
CA GLU A 141 3.25 -17.86 12.80
C GLU A 141 4.75 -17.84 12.47
N PRO A 142 5.20 -18.01 11.21
CA PRO A 142 6.63 -17.98 10.91
C PRO A 142 7.31 -16.67 11.34
N TRP A 143 6.64 -15.56 11.21
CA TRP A 143 7.12 -14.24 11.60
C TRP A 143 7.07 -14.03 13.11
N THR A 144 6.00 -14.47 13.75
CA THR A 144 5.85 -14.34 15.21
C THR A 144 6.85 -15.21 15.97
N GLN A 145 7.26 -16.36 15.42
CA GLN A 145 8.35 -17.17 15.97
C GLN A 145 9.72 -16.46 15.94
N LEU A 146 9.92 -15.50 15.03
CA LEU A 146 11.08 -14.60 15.02
C LEU A 146 10.92 -13.40 15.97
N GLY A 147 9.82 -13.29 16.70
CA GLY A 147 9.52 -12.13 17.54
C GLY A 147 8.99 -10.92 16.76
N ALA A 148 8.58 -11.11 15.50
CA ALA A 148 8.06 -10.03 14.70
C ALA A 148 6.64 -9.62 15.13
N ARG A 149 6.34 -8.33 14.96
CA ARG A 149 4.98 -7.80 15.03
C ARG A 149 4.38 -7.74 13.64
N VAL A 150 3.33 -8.51 13.37
CA VAL A 150 2.62 -8.47 12.09
C VAL A 150 1.50 -7.42 12.18
N VAL A 151 1.45 -6.49 11.22
CA VAL A 151 0.48 -5.40 11.16
C VAL A 151 -0.12 -5.28 9.76
N SER A 152 -1.29 -4.65 9.63
CA SER A 152 -1.86 -4.31 8.32
C SER A 152 -0.96 -3.31 7.59
N GLY A 153 -0.49 -3.68 6.40
CA GLY A 153 0.33 -2.82 5.56
C GLY A 153 -0.44 -1.58 5.10
N ALA A 154 -1.71 -1.73 4.73
CA ALA A 154 -2.56 -0.59 4.38
C ALA A 154 -2.67 0.41 5.54
N THR A 155 -2.99 -0.06 6.75
CA THR A 155 -3.08 0.81 7.94
C THR A 155 -1.75 1.48 8.26
N PHE A 156 -0.63 0.74 8.15
CA PHE A 156 0.71 1.28 8.36
C PHE A 156 1.05 2.38 7.34
N ALA A 157 0.86 2.11 6.05
CA ALA A 157 1.16 3.06 4.98
C ALA A 157 0.30 4.32 5.08
N LEU A 158 -1.01 4.18 5.30
CA LEU A 158 -1.92 5.30 5.48
C LEU A 158 -1.51 6.20 6.67
N GLY A 159 -1.08 5.57 7.78
CA GLY A 159 -0.57 6.32 8.95
C GLY A 159 0.72 7.07 8.63
N ALA A 160 1.69 6.41 7.99
CA ALA A 160 2.98 7.01 7.62
C ALA A 160 2.84 8.17 6.62
N LEU A 161 1.83 8.12 5.74
CA LEU A 161 1.53 9.16 4.73
C LEU A 161 0.68 10.32 5.27
N GLY A 162 0.26 10.30 6.53
CA GLY A 162 -0.65 11.31 7.09
C GLY A 162 -2.01 11.33 6.40
N PHE A 163 -2.46 10.17 5.91
CA PHE A 163 -3.65 10.06 5.04
C PHE A 163 -4.90 10.67 5.67
N ASP A 164 -5.17 10.43 6.95
CA ASP A 164 -6.40 10.88 7.60
C ASP A 164 -6.53 12.42 7.67
N GLU A 165 -5.42 13.13 7.82
CA GLU A 165 -5.40 14.59 7.80
C GLU A 165 -5.66 15.12 6.38
N ARG A 166 -4.97 14.55 5.39
CA ARG A 166 -5.13 14.89 3.97
C ARG A 166 -6.56 14.61 3.49
N MET A 167 -7.13 13.46 3.87
CA MET A 167 -8.50 13.08 3.55
C MET A 167 -9.53 14.07 4.10
N ARG A 168 -9.38 14.49 5.37
CA ARG A 168 -10.30 15.48 5.97
C ARG A 168 -10.17 16.86 5.32
N ALA A 169 -9.02 17.19 4.74
CA ALA A 169 -8.82 18.43 3.99
C ALA A 169 -9.34 18.36 2.54
N ALA A 170 -9.66 17.17 2.04
CA ALA A 170 -10.19 16.94 0.70
C ALA A 170 -11.72 17.05 0.66
N HIS A 171 -12.29 17.36 -0.53
CA HIS A 171 -13.75 17.30 -0.73
C HIS A 171 -14.19 15.92 -1.23
N ALA A 172 -13.29 15.14 -1.81
CA ALA A 172 -13.50 13.76 -2.23
C ALA A 172 -12.20 12.98 -2.25
N VAL A 173 -12.30 11.65 -2.15
CA VAL A 173 -11.18 10.72 -2.32
C VAL A 173 -11.42 9.87 -3.55
N VAL A 174 -10.38 9.68 -4.37
CA VAL A 174 -10.37 8.72 -5.48
C VAL A 174 -9.36 7.63 -5.13
N VAL A 175 -9.86 6.41 -4.86
CA VAL A 175 -9.03 5.23 -4.64
C VAL A 175 -8.75 4.52 -5.96
N GLY A 176 -7.67 3.75 -5.98
CA GLY A 176 -7.35 2.83 -7.09
C GLY A 176 -6.96 1.47 -6.55
N GLU A 177 -7.43 0.40 -7.18
CA GLU A 177 -7.07 -0.97 -6.84
C GLU A 177 -7.12 -1.85 -8.09
N ALA A 178 -6.19 -2.81 -8.22
CA ALA A 178 -6.16 -3.70 -9.38
C ALA A 178 -7.45 -4.51 -9.51
N ARG A 179 -8.02 -4.94 -8.39
CA ARG A 179 -9.24 -5.72 -8.34
C ARG A 179 -10.06 -5.35 -7.12
N LEU A 180 -11.31 -5.02 -7.34
CA LEU A 180 -12.28 -4.80 -6.28
C LEU A 180 -13.06 -6.11 -6.07
N ASP A 181 -12.88 -6.76 -4.95
CA ASP A 181 -13.51 -8.03 -4.59
C ASP A 181 -13.67 -8.19 -3.07
N ALA A 182 -14.08 -9.38 -2.63
CA ALA A 182 -14.20 -9.70 -1.20
C ALA A 182 -12.88 -9.52 -0.40
N ALA A 183 -11.70 -9.55 -1.03
CA ALA A 183 -10.44 -9.31 -0.36
C ALA A 183 -10.28 -7.83 0.03
N THR A 184 -10.82 -6.91 -0.77
CA THR A 184 -10.88 -5.47 -0.47
C THR A 184 -11.53 -5.22 0.90
N LEU A 185 -12.65 -5.92 1.21
CA LEU A 185 -13.33 -5.83 2.50
C LEU A 185 -12.54 -6.45 3.67
N ARG A 186 -11.60 -7.35 3.38
CA ARG A 186 -10.76 -8.01 4.40
C ARG A 186 -9.49 -7.24 4.76
N GLY A 187 -9.39 -5.97 4.40
CA GLY A 187 -8.27 -5.10 4.74
C GLY A 187 -7.41 -4.69 3.55
N GLY A 188 -7.93 -4.78 2.33
CA GLY A 188 -7.35 -4.14 1.15
C GLY A 188 -7.30 -2.62 1.29
N VAL A 189 -6.42 -1.96 0.53
CA VAL A 189 -6.21 -0.51 0.61
C VAL A 189 -7.50 0.26 0.33
N ALA A 190 -8.20 -0.06 -0.75
CA ALA A 190 -9.44 0.64 -1.10
C ALA A 190 -10.53 0.46 -0.04
N GLY A 191 -10.63 -0.73 0.58
CA GLY A 191 -11.57 -1.00 1.66
C GLY A 191 -11.26 -0.22 2.94
N GLU A 192 -9.99 -0.11 3.31
CA GLU A 192 -9.55 0.67 4.46
C GLU A 192 -9.80 2.16 4.23
N ILE A 193 -9.47 2.69 3.06
CA ILE A 193 -9.71 4.10 2.68
C ILE A 193 -11.20 4.40 2.64
N ALA A 194 -12.01 3.57 1.97
CA ALA A 194 -13.46 3.75 1.88
C ALA A 194 -14.11 3.76 3.27
N THR A 195 -13.64 2.89 4.19
CA THR A 195 -14.11 2.87 5.57
C THR A 195 -13.81 4.18 6.30
N ARG A 196 -12.59 4.70 6.19
CA ARG A 196 -12.16 5.97 6.82
C ARG A 196 -12.90 7.17 6.22
N ALA A 197 -13.06 7.21 4.89
CA ALA A 197 -13.78 8.25 4.18
C ALA A 197 -15.24 8.32 4.63
N ARG A 198 -15.93 7.17 4.68
CA ARG A 198 -17.30 7.05 5.18
C ARG A 198 -17.42 7.52 6.64
N GLN A 199 -16.51 7.11 7.52
CA GLN A 199 -16.51 7.53 8.94
C GLN A 199 -16.28 9.04 9.10
N SER A 200 -15.60 9.66 8.14
CA SER A 200 -15.30 11.10 8.13
C SER A 200 -16.29 11.93 7.33
N GLY A 201 -17.27 11.29 6.67
CA GLY A 201 -18.25 11.97 5.80
C GLY A 201 -17.64 12.53 4.52
N VAL A 202 -16.52 11.97 4.05
CA VAL A 202 -15.85 12.37 2.81
C VAL A 202 -16.30 11.42 1.68
N PRO A 203 -16.82 11.90 0.56
CA PRO A 203 -17.17 11.06 -0.59
C PRO A 203 -15.97 10.27 -1.09
N CYS A 204 -16.18 8.97 -1.41
CA CYS A 204 -15.15 8.10 -1.94
C CYS A 204 -15.58 7.52 -3.29
N HIS A 205 -14.67 7.57 -4.26
CA HIS A 205 -14.85 7.06 -5.62
C HIS A 205 -13.71 6.10 -5.94
N ALA A 206 -13.90 5.23 -6.95
CA ALA A 206 -12.89 4.24 -7.31
C ALA A 206 -12.61 4.19 -8.81
N VAL A 207 -11.34 4.04 -9.17
CA VAL A 207 -10.89 3.54 -10.47
C VAL A 207 -10.24 2.19 -10.19
N VAL A 208 -10.74 1.13 -10.81
CA VAL A 208 -10.29 -0.25 -10.55
C VAL A 208 -9.94 -0.97 -11.84
N GLY A 209 -9.00 -1.91 -11.76
CA GLY A 209 -8.64 -2.73 -12.92
C GLY A 209 -9.77 -3.67 -13.33
N GLU A 210 -10.41 -4.28 -12.35
CA GLU A 210 -11.53 -5.20 -12.50
C GLU A 210 -12.47 -5.08 -11.29
N ASN A 211 -13.78 -5.03 -11.54
CA ASN A 211 -14.78 -5.00 -10.48
C ASN A 211 -15.51 -6.34 -10.37
N LEU A 212 -15.15 -7.14 -9.38
CA LEU A 212 -15.78 -8.42 -9.03
C LEU A 212 -16.63 -8.34 -7.77
N ALA A 213 -16.70 -7.16 -7.13
CA ALA A 213 -17.53 -6.96 -5.95
C ALA A 213 -19.02 -7.05 -6.31
N ASP A 214 -19.77 -7.77 -5.51
CA ASP A 214 -21.20 -7.83 -5.65
C ASP A 214 -21.88 -6.51 -5.15
N ARG A 215 -23.21 -6.44 -5.32
CA ARG A 215 -23.97 -5.24 -4.92
C ARG A 215 -23.92 -4.99 -3.41
N PHE A 216 -23.80 -6.04 -2.60
CA PHE A 216 -23.76 -5.93 -1.15
C PHE A 216 -22.38 -5.42 -0.72
N GLU A 217 -21.30 -5.98 -1.27
CA GLU A 217 -19.94 -5.56 -1.03
C GLU A 217 -19.72 -4.09 -1.43
N THR A 218 -20.19 -3.70 -2.61
CA THR A 218 -20.13 -2.30 -3.09
C THR A 218 -20.86 -1.34 -2.14
N ARG A 219 -22.01 -1.73 -1.59
CA ARG A 219 -22.74 -0.92 -0.61
C ARG A 219 -22.04 -0.80 0.73
N ILE A 220 -21.34 -1.86 1.19
CA ILE A 220 -20.53 -1.82 2.41
C ILE A 220 -19.38 -0.82 2.26
N LEU A 221 -18.73 -0.81 1.09
CA LEU A 221 -17.63 0.11 0.78
C LEU A 221 -18.10 1.58 0.66
N ASP A 222 -19.38 1.80 0.37
CA ASP A 222 -19.97 3.15 0.19
C ASP A 222 -19.25 3.98 -0.90
N LEU A 223 -18.84 3.31 -1.98
CA LEU A 223 -18.21 3.95 -3.12
C LEU A 223 -19.29 4.60 -3.99
N GLN A 224 -19.20 5.93 -4.18
CA GLN A 224 -20.22 6.73 -4.89
C GLN A 224 -20.20 6.47 -6.39
N ALA A 225 -19.01 6.30 -6.98
CA ALA A 225 -18.84 5.92 -8.38
C ALA A 225 -17.64 5.01 -8.53
N ILE A 226 -17.77 3.99 -9.40
CA ILE A 226 -16.71 3.06 -9.75
C ILE A 226 -16.53 3.09 -11.26
N ARG A 227 -15.27 3.14 -11.72
CA ARG A 227 -14.89 3.01 -13.13
C ARG A 227 -13.86 1.92 -13.29
N GLU A 228 -13.99 1.14 -14.35
CA GLU A 228 -13.06 0.05 -14.65
C GLU A 228 -12.08 0.44 -15.74
N ALA A 229 -10.79 0.23 -15.50
CA ALA A 229 -9.72 0.45 -16.47
C ALA A 229 -8.43 -0.25 -16.03
N ALA A 230 -7.81 -1.01 -16.94
CA ALA A 230 -6.62 -1.81 -16.65
C ALA A 230 -5.34 -1.29 -17.34
N THR A 231 -5.39 -0.19 -18.07
CA THR A 231 -4.25 0.45 -18.75
C THR A 231 -4.13 1.91 -18.34
N LEU A 232 -2.95 2.51 -18.45
CA LEU A 232 -2.76 3.93 -18.08
C LEU A 232 -3.71 4.87 -18.84
N ASP A 233 -3.85 4.68 -20.15
CA ASP A 233 -4.75 5.50 -20.96
C ASP A 233 -6.22 5.26 -20.57
N GLY A 234 -6.58 4.02 -20.26
CA GLY A 234 -7.91 3.69 -19.77
C GLY A 234 -8.20 4.32 -18.39
N ILE A 235 -7.23 4.27 -17.47
CA ILE A 235 -7.33 4.88 -16.13
C ILE A 235 -7.52 6.39 -16.25
N GLU A 236 -6.81 7.04 -17.18
CA GLU A 236 -6.95 8.46 -17.45
C GLU A 236 -8.35 8.80 -17.99
N GLY A 237 -8.87 8.02 -18.94
CA GLY A 237 -10.23 8.16 -19.45
C GLY A 237 -11.30 7.92 -18.37
N ALA A 238 -11.13 6.85 -17.57
CA ALA A 238 -12.02 6.53 -16.45
C ALA A 238 -12.07 7.64 -15.40
N ALA A 239 -10.91 8.23 -15.07
CA ALA A 239 -10.83 9.36 -14.16
C ALA A 239 -11.48 10.63 -14.73
N GLN A 240 -11.34 10.89 -16.02
CA GLN A 240 -12.03 11.99 -16.69
C GLN A 240 -13.56 11.86 -16.60
N GLU A 241 -14.10 10.67 -16.80
CA GLU A 241 -15.54 10.40 -16.62
C GLU A 241 -15.98 10.54 -15.15
N LEU A 242 -15.10 10.14 -14.21
CA LEU A 242 -15.39 10.18 -12.78
C LEU A 242 -15.52 11.61 -12.27
N ALA A 243 -14.88 12.58 -12.91
CA ALA A 243 -14.96 14.00 -12.55
C ALA A 243 -16.38 14.57 -12.53
N ALA A 244 -17.34 13.97 -13.25
CA ALA A 244 -18.74 14.37 -13.21
C ALA A 244 -19.43 14.09 -11.85
N TYR A 245 -18.80 13.35 -10.96
CA TYR A 245 -19.32 12.98 -9.64
C TYR A 245 -18.58 13.67 -8.47
N LEU A 246 -17.57 14.48 -8.78
CA LEU A 246 -16.77 15.26 -7.84
C LEU A 246 -17.27 16.71 -7.76
#